data_03a32c7e51aa35a79216561a270813b7
#
_entry.id   03a32c7e51aa35a79216561a270813b7
#
_cell.length_a   1.000
_cell.length_b   1.000
_cell.length_c   1.000
_cell.angle_alpha   90.00
_cell.angle_beta   90.00
_cell.angle_gamma   90.00
#
_symmetry.space_group_name_H-M   'P 1'
#
loop_
_entity.id
_entity.type
_entity.pdbx_description
1 polymer ?
#
loop_
_entity_poly.entity_id
_entity_poly.type
_entity_poly.pdbx_seq_one_letter_code
_entity_poly.pdbx_strand_id
1 'polypeptide(L)'
;MKVLANDGVSQSGIDALEAAGFEVNTTTVAQEQLINYINENNISVLLVRSATTARKDLIDACPNLKIIGRGGVGMDNIDVTYAKEKGLHVINTPAASSQSVAELVFAHLYGGVRFLHDANRAMPLDGDSQFKKLKKNYAKGVELRGKTLGVIGFGRIGQEVAKIGLGVGMKVIAADKFIDAADVSVDFFDGQSVKFNIKTEAMDDVLKQSDFVTLHVPAQKDYVIGKAQFDLMKDGSAIINAARGGVVNEVDLVTALESGKLAFAGLDTFQNEPTPAVQLLMNGRISLTPHIGAATNEAQDRIGTELATQIKNILLNG
;
A
#
# COMPACT_ATOMS: atom_id res chain seq x y z
N MET A 1 -25.41 -11.73 16.46
CA MET A 1 -24.41 -12.46 15.67
C MET A 1 -23.03 -12.04 16.13
N LYS A 2 -22.04 -12.95 16.07
CA LYS A 2 -20.69 -12.70 16.58
C LYS A 2 -19.70 -12.39 15.46
N VAL A 3 -18.88 -11.38 15.68
CA VAL A 3 -17.81 -10.92 14.79
C VAL A 3 -16.47 -11.19 15.45
N LEU A 4 -15.56 -11.88 14.78
CA LEU A 4 -14.16 -12.01 15.19
C LEU A 4 -13.31 -11.07 14.35
N ALA A 5 -12.68 -10.08 14.96
CA ALA A 5 -11.69 -9.22 14.34
C ALA A 5 -10.27 -9.73 14.66
N ASN A 6 -9.86 -10.81 13.98
CA ASN A 6 -8.64 -11.55 14.33
C ASN A 6 -7.36 -10.73 14.21
N ASP A 7 -7.28 -9.86 13.22
CA ASP A 7 -6.15 -8.94 13.02
C ASP A 7 -6.43 -7.52 13.54
N GLY A 8 -7.46 -7.37 14.38
CA GLY A 8 -7.91 -6.10 14.95
C GLY A 8 -8.76 -5.26 14.01
N VAL A 9 -9.50 -4.35 14.58
CA VAL A 9 -10.31 -3.30 13.92
C VAL A 9 -10.29 -2.05 14.81
N SER A 10 -10.48 -0.87 14.23
CA SER A 10 -10.51 0.40 15.00
C SER A 10 -11.64 0.43 16.03
N GLN A 11 -11.48 1.24 17.08
CA GLN A 11 -12.53 1.42 18.08
C GLN A 11 -13.83 1.94 17.45
N SER A 12 -13.73 2.88 16.50
CA SER A 12 -14.89 3.37 15.75
C SER A 12 -15.62 2.27 14.97
N GLY A 13 -14.88 1.27 14.46
CA GLY A 13 -15.46 0.09 13.81
C GLY A 13 -16.14 -0.85 14.80
N ILE A 14 -15.55 -1.05 16.00
CA ILE A 14 -16.16 -1.83 17.09
C ILE A 14 -17.46 -1.17 17.52
N ASP A 15 -17.41 0.11 17.85
CA ASP A 15 -18.59 0.88 18.30
C ASP A 15 -19.72 0.83 17.26
N ALA A 16 -19.40 0.93 15.97
CA ALA A 16 -20.40 0.87 14.90
C ALA A 16 -21.03 -0.52 14.75
N LEU A 17 -20.27 -1.60 14.95
CA LEU A 17 -20.76 -2.97 14.93
C LEU A 17 -21.63 -3.25 16.16
N GLU A 18 -21.19 -2.86 17.35
CA GLU A 18 -21.93 -3.05 18.61
C GLU A 18 -23.25 -2.26 18.61
N ALA A 19 -23.23 -1.01 18.12
CA ALA A 19 -24.43 -0.19 17.93
C ALA A 19 -25.42 -0.84 16.94
N ALA A 20 -24.95 -1.67 16.01
CA ALA A 20 -25.79 -2.45 15.11
C ALA A 20 -26.24 -3.81 15.71
N GLY A 21 -25.90 -4.12 16.97
CA GLY A 21 -26.31 -5.32 17.69
C GLY A 21 -25.43 -6.56 17.44
N PHE A 22 -24.20 -6.38 16.96
CA PHE A 22 -23.20 -7.43 16.87
C PHE A 22 -22.37 -7.54 18.16
N GLU A 23 -22.00 -8.75 18.54
CA GLU A 23 -21.00 -9.01 19.58
C GLU A 23 -19.62 -9.07 18.93
N VAL A 24 -18.74 -8.14 19.27
CA VAL A 24 -17.40 -8.02 18.65
C VAL A 24 -16.34 -8.63 19.55
N ASN A 25 -15.59 -9.59 19.02
CA ASN A 25 -14.44 -10.20 19.67
C ASN A 25 -13.17 -9.78 18.95
N THR A 26 -12.20 -9.23 19.70
CA THR A 26 -10.90 -8.74 19.19
C THR A 26 -9.73 -9.62 19.63
N THR A 27 -9.99 -10.83 20.14
CA THR A 27 -8.95 -11.78 20.50
C THR A 27 -8.20 -12.24 19.25
N THR A 28 -6.88 -12.08 19.24
CA THR A 28 -6.04 -12.65 18.20
C THR A 28 -5.85 -14.15 18.43
N VAL A 29 -6.29 -14.95 17.48
CA VAL A 29 -6.20 -16.41 17.48
C VAL A 29 -5.17 -16.85 16.45
N ALA A 30 -4.26 -17.75 16.83
CA ALA A 30 -3.27 -18.31 15.92
C ALA A 30 -3.95 -19.08 14.76
N GLN A 31 -3.34 -19.05 13.57
CA GLN A 31 -3.93 -19.63 12.35
C GLN A 31 -4.35 -21.10 12.54
N GLU A 32 -3.53 -21.89 13.25
CA GLU A 32 -3.77 -23.32 13.48
C GLU A 32 -4.95 -23.60 14.42
N GLN A 33 -5.32 -22.63 15.24
CA GLN A 33 -6.44 -22.73 16.21
C GLN A 33 -7.71 -22.03 15.71
N LEU A 34 -7.62 -21.29 14.61
CA LEU A 34 -8.67 -20.38 14.16
C LEU A 34 -9.97 -21.11 13.82
N ILE A 35 -9.88 -22.25 13.14
CA ILE A 35 -11.04 -23.08 12.78
C ILE A 35 -11.81 -23.53 14.04
N ASN A 36 -11.10 -24.06 15.02
CA ASN A 36 -11.73 -24.52 16.27
C ASN A 36 -12.38 -23.35 17.01
N TYR A 37 -11.68 -22.24 17.11
CA TYR A 37 -12.17 -21.03 17.79
C TYR A 37 -13.44 -20.48 17.13
N ILE A 38 -13.49 -20.40 15.80
CA ILE A 38 -14.66 -19.93 15.03
C ILE A 38 -15.87 -20.82 15.34
N ASN A 39 -15.71 -22.14 15.32
CA ASN A 39 -16.79 -23.10 15.52
C ASN A 39 -17.28 -23.11 16.97
N GLU A 40 -16.38 -23.18 17.96
CA GLU A 40 -16.72 -23.20 19.39
C GLU A 40 -17.43 -21.92 19.84
N ASN A 41 -17.08 -20.78 19.27
CA ASN A 41 -17.66 -19.48 19.61
C ASN A 41 -18.82 -19.07 18.70
N ASN A 42 -19.21 -19.90 17.72
CA ASN A 42 -20.27 -19.60 16.73
C ASN A 42 -20.05 -18.25 16.02
N ILE A 43 -18.83 -18.01 15.54
CA ILE A 43 -18.49 -16.79 14.81
C ILE A 43 -19.19 -16.79 13.45
N SER A 44 -19.92 -15.71 13.15
CA SER A 44 -20.64 -15.53 11.87
C SER A 44 -19.88 -14.62 10.89
N VAL A 45 -19.00 -13.76 11.39
CA VAL A 45 -18.22 -12.81 10.59
C VAL A 45 -16.76 -12.88 11.02
N LEU A 46 -15.86 -13.12 10.07
CA LEU A 46 -14.42 -13.08 10.28
C LEU A 46 -13.83 -11.84 9.60
N LEU A 47 -13.25 -10.94 10.40
CA LEU A 47 -12.50 -9.79 9.91
C LEU A 47 -11.00 -10.06 10.00
N VAL A 48 -10.31 -9.88 8.88
CA VAL A 48 -8.86 -10.12 8.75
C VAL A 48 -8.16 -8.91 8.13
N ARG A 49 -6.86 -8.86 8.29
CA ARG A 49 -5.97 -7.95 7.56
C ARG A 49 -4.95 -8.77 6.75
N SER A 50 -3.65 -8.62 6.99
CA SER A 50 -2.62 -9.35 6.25
C SER A 50 -2.07 -10.56 6.99
N ALA A 51 -2.24 -10.65 8.31
CA ALA A 51 -1.66 -11.74 9.11
C ALA A 51 -2.47 -13.04 9.01
N THR A 52 -3.80 -12.94 8.99
CA THR A 52 -4.69 -14.11 8.94
C THR A 52 -5.01 -14.48 7.50
N THR A 53 -5.02 -15.78 7.18
CA THR A 53 -5.46 -16.31 5.90
C THR A 53 -6.82 -17.01 6.01
N ALA A 54 -7.66 -16.86 4.99
CA ALA A 54 -8.94 -17.55 4.88
C ALA A 54 -8.96 -18.37 3.57
N ARG A 55 -8.39 -19.57 3.66
CA ARG A 55 -8.27 -20.50 2.54
C ARG A 55 -9.41 -21.54 2.54
N LYS A 56 -9.42 -22.42 1.55
CA LYS A 56 -10.46 -23.44 1.36
C LYS A 56 -10.71 -24.31 2.59
N ASP A 57 -9.65 -24.69 3.28
CA ASP A 57 -9.70 -25.49 4.51
C ASP A 57 -10.53 -24.82 5.62
N LEU A 58 -10.26 -23.52 5.86
CA LEU A 58 -11.03 -22.73 6.83
C LEU A 58 -12.48 -22.54 6.38
N ILE A 59 -12.69 -22.22 5.09
CA ILE A 59 -14.01 -21.98 4.53
C ILE A 59 -14.89 -23.25 4.66
N ASP A 60 -14.36 -24.42 4.33
CA ASP A 60 -15.10 -25.68 4.41
C ASP A 60 -15.35 -26.13 5.85
N ALA A 61 -14.41 -25.85 6.77
CA ALA A 61 -14.50 -26.27 8.15
C ALA A 61 -15.37 -25.35 9.04
N CYS A 62 -15.77 -24.17 8.55
CA CYS A 62 -16.52 -23.16 9.33
C CYS A 62 -17.90 -22.86 8.71
N PRO A 63 -18.88 -23.79 8.79
CA PRO A 63 -20.18 -23.67 8.10
C PRO A 63 -21.06 -22.53 8.62
N ASN A 64 -20.79 -21.98 9.81
CA ASN A 64 -21.53 -20.88 10.41
C ASN A 64 -21.05 -19.49 9.94
N LEU A 65 -19.90 -19.42 9.25
CA LEU A 65 -19.45 -18.19 8.64
C LEU A 65 -20.41 -17.73 7.53
N LYS A 66 -20.70 -16.43 7.53
CA LYS A 66 -21.51 -15.75 6.52
C LYS A 66 -20.72 -14.71 5.76
N ILE A 67 -19.79 -14.04 6.45
CA ILE A 67 -18.96 -12.97 5.87
C ILE A 67 -17.51 -13.19 6.23
N ILE A 68 -16.63 -13.01 5.24
CA ILE A 68 -15.20 -12.78 5.44
C ILE A 68 -14.90 -11.36 4.96
N GLY A 69 -14.48 -10.49 5.89
CA GLY A 69 -14.16 -9.09 5.62
C GLY A 69 -12.66 -8.83 5.72
N ARG A 70 -12.08 -8.20 4.71
CA ARG A 70 -10.69 -7.77 4.77
C ARG A 70 -10.59 -6.27 4.96
N GLY A 71 -9.94 -5.84 6.06
CA GLY A 71 -9.61 -4.44 6.31
C GLY A 71 -8.47 -3.96 5.43
N GLY A 72 -8.78 -3.58 4.19
CA GLY A 72 -7.82 -3.10 3.20
C GLY A 72 -8.23 -3.40 1.76
N VAL A 73 -7.33 -3.11 0.81
CA VAL A 73 -7.62 -3.17 -0.63
C VAL A 73 -7.46 -4.57 -1.21
N GLY A 74 -6.28 -5.17 -1.05
CA GLY A 74 -5.97 -6.48 -1.61
C GLY A 74 -6.63 -7.62 -0.83
N MET A 75 -6.94 -8.71 -1.48
CA MET A 75 -7.56 -9.89 -0.88
C MET A 75 -6.72 -11.15 -1.14
N ASP A 76 -5.41 -10.98 -1.26
CA ASP A 76 -4.47 -12.05 -1.64
C ASP A 76 -4.42 -13.19 -0.61
N ASN A 77 -4.81 -12.92 0.64
CA ASN A 77 -4.88 -13.89 1.74
C ASN A 77 -6.23 -14.60 1.85
N ILE A 78 -7.20 -14.34 0.96
CA ILE A 78 -8.55 -14.95 0.97
C ILE A 78 -8.77 -15.68 -0.36
N ASP A 79 -9.32 -16.89 -0.30
CA ASP A 79 -9.79 -17.61 -1.50
C ASP A 79 -11.18 -17.11 -1.91
N VAL A 80 -11.20 -15.86 -2.46
CA VAL A 80 -12.42 -15.08 -2.73
C VAL A 80 -13.42 -15.83 -3.60
N THR A 81 -12.97 -16.39 -4.73
CA THR A 81 -13.83 -17.12 -5.67
C THR A 81 -14.46 -18.30 -4.97
N TYR A 82 -13.67 -19.11 -4.27
CA TYR A 82 -14.14 -20.27 -3.54
C TYR A 82 -15.14 -19.91 -2.43
N ALA A 83 -14.85 -18.88 -1.65
CA ALA A 83 -15.77 -18.42 -0.60
C ALA A 83 -17.15 -18.02 -1.17
N LYS A 84 -17.15 -17.30 -2.30
CA LYS A 84 -18.39 -16.93 -2.99
C LYS A 84 -19.16 -18.13 -3.55
N GLU A 85 -18.47 -19.13 -4.10
CA GLU A 85 -19.07 -20.39 -4.56
C GLU A 85 -19.74 -21.16 -3.41
N LYS A 86 -19.21 -21.03 -2.19
CA LYS A 86 -19.80 -21.61 -0.96
C LYS A 86 -20.92 -20.73 -0.35
N GLY A 87 -21.25 -19.61 -0.97
CA GLY A 87 -22.32 -18.72 -0.53
C GLY A 87 -21.90 -17.70 0.54
N LEU A 88 -20.61 -17.56 0.84
CA LEU A 88 -20.11 -16.53 1.73
C LEU A 88 -20.02 -15.18 1.03
N HIS A 89 -20.35 -14.12 1.75
CA HIS A 89 -20.01 -12.77 1.32
C HIS A 89 -18.54 -12.47 1.62
N VAL A 90 -17.83 -11.96 0.62
CA VAL A 90 -16.45 -11.46 0.80
C VAL A 90 -16.44 -9.98 0.53
N ILE A 91 -16.04 -9.20 1.55
CA ILE A 91 -16.02 -7.72 1.52
C ILE A 91 -14.61 -7.20 1.79
N ASN A 92 -14.34 -6.00 1.27
CA ASN A 92 -13.09 -5.28 1.54
C ASN A 92 -13.34 -3.76 1.56
N THR A 93 -12.29 -2.97 1.83
CA THR A 93 -12.37 -1.50 1.93
C THR A 93 -11.42 -0.84 0.91
N PRO A 94 -11.83 -0.79 -0.37
CA PRO A 94 -10.92 -0.44 -1.47
C PRO A 94 -10.55 1.05 -1.54
N ALA A 95 -11.27 1.93 -0.86
CA ALA A 95 -11.03 3.38 -0.89
C ALA A 95 -10.42 3.93 0.40
N ALA A 96 -10.67 3.28 1.53
CA ALA A 96 -10.42 3.80 2.86
C ALA A 96 -8.96 4.20 3.15
N SER A 97 -7.97 3.51 2.54
CA SER A 97 -6.55 3.74 2.77
C SER A 97 -5.81 4.45 1.63
N SER A 98 -6.51 4.84 0.55
CA SER A 98 -5.84 5.35 -0.66
C SER A 98 -4.99 6.59 -0.40
N GLN A 99 -5.50 7.55 0.37
CA GLN A 99 -4.77 8.76 0.75
C GLN A 99 -3.53 8.43 1.60
N SER A 100 -3.67 7.55 2.58
CA SER A 100 -2.56 7.20 3.49
C SER A 100 -1.40 6.53 2.74
N VAL A 101 -1.71 5.65 1.78
CA VAL A 101 -0.67 5.05 0.91
C VAL A 101 0.00 6.13 0.06
N ALA A 102 -0.76 7.07 -0.51
CA ALA A 102 -0.22 8.16 -1.30
C ALA A 102 0.71 9.07 -0.48
N GLU A 103 0.37 9.37 0.76
CA GLU A 103 1.22 10.14 1.67
C GLU A 103 2.52 9.40 2.02
N LEU A 104 2.47 8.08 2.24
CA LEU A 104 3.67 7.27 2.46
C LEU A 104 4.59 7.26 1.23
N VAL A 105 4.04 7.21 0.00
CA VAL A 105 4.83 7.35 -1.23
C VAL A 105 5.64 8.66 -1.21
N PHE A 106 5.01 9.77 -0.84
CA PHE A 106 5.69 11.07 -0.75
C PHE A 106 6.67 11.15 0.43
N ALA A 107 6.42 10.45 1.54
CA ALA A 107 7.40 10.31 2.62
C ALA A 107 8.68 9.61 2.12
N HIS A 108 8.56 8.52 1.35
CA HIS A 108 9.71 7.88 0.70
C HIS A 108 10.38 8.80 -0.32
N LEU A 109 9.63 9.51 -1.16
CA LEU A 109 10.19 10.45 -2.14
C LEU A 109 10.99 11.57 -1.45
N TYR A 110 10.39 12.27 -0.49
CA TYR A 110 11.09 13.32 0.27
C TYR A 110 12.27 12.75 1.04
N GLY A 111 12.13 11.58 1.65
CA GLY A 111 13.20 10.89 2.35
C GLY A 111 14.38 10.57 1.44
N GLY A 112 14.13 10.09 0.23
CA GLY A 112 15.16 9.73 -0.76
C GLY A 112 15.85 10.95 -1.35
N VAL A 113 15.12 11.92 -1.91
CA VAL A 113 15.69 13.12 -2.54
C VAL A 113 16.45 14.02 -1.58
N ARG A 114 16.21 13.93 -0.27
CA ARG A 114 16.86 14.73 0.77
C ARG A 114 17.77 13.90 1.68
N PHE A 115 18.01 12.61 1.36
CA PHE A 115 18.84 11.68 2.14
C PHE A 115 18.41 11.53 3.60
N LEU A 116 17.10 11.71 3.89
CA LEU A 116 16.62 11.82 5.27
C LEU A 116 16.85 10.51 6.05
N HIS A 117 16.53 9.35 5.45
CA HIS A 117 16.70 8.05 6.08
C HIS A 117 18.16 7.71 6.36
N ASP A 118 19.07 8.03 5.43
CA ASP A 118 20.50 7.79 5.59
C ASP A 118 21.13 8.78 6.59
N ALA A 119 20.80 10.07 6.46
CA ALA A 119 21.27 11.10 7.40
C ALA A 119 20.83 10.80 8.84
N ASN A 120 19.59 10.32 9.02
CA ASN A 120 19.06 9.98 10.34
C ASN A 120 19.72 8.72 10.96
N ARG A 121 20.31 7.84 10.16
CA ARG A 121 21.17 6.73 10.63
C ARG A 121 22.59 7.20 10.97
N ALA A 122 23.16 8.11 10.20
CA ALA A 122 24.54 8.57 10.37
C ALA A 122 24.68 9.58 11.51
N MET A 123 23.73 10.51 11.67
CA MET A 123 23.84 11.59 12.67
C MET A 123 24.00 11.10 14.12
N PRO A 124 23.31 10.08 14.62
CA PRO A 124 23.53 9.57 15.97
C PRO A 124 24.92 8.96 16.21
N LEU A 125 25.57 8.46 15.16
CA LEU A 125 26.85 7.77 15.23
C LEU A 125 28.05 8.71 15.06
N ASP A 126 27.95 9.64 14.12
CA ASP A 126 29.09 10.44 13.64
C ASP A 126 28.84 11.96 13.74
N GLY A 127 27.67 12.39 14.17
CA GLY A 127 27.25 13.79 14.10
C GLY A 127 28.07 14.74 14.96
N ASP A 128 28.62 14.28 16.05
CA ASP A 128 29.49 15.05 16.97
C ASP A 128 30.91 15.24 16.41
N SER A 129 31.46 14.20 15.78
CA SER A 129 32.87 14.14 15.35
C SER A 129 33.06 14.46 13.86
N GLN A 130 32.07 14.14 13.00
CA GLN A 130 32.17 14.25 11.54
C GLN A 130 31.13 15.18 10.90
N PHE A 131 30.54 16.11 11.63
CA PHE A 131 29.46 16.98 11.15
C PHE A 131 29.74 17.64 9.81
N LYS A 132 30.94 18.19 9.61
CA LYS A 132 31.32 18.86 8.35
C LYS A 132 31.33 17.88 7.17
N LYS A 133 31.73 16.62 7.39
CA LYS A 133 31.77 15.58 6.37
C LYS A 133 30.33 15.15 6.00
N LEU A 134 29.47 14.92 7.01
CA LEU A 134 28.07 14.58 6.82
C LEU A 134 27.33 15.69 6.05
N LYS A 135 27.52 16.96 6.44
CA LYS A 135 26.96 18.11 5.72
C LYS A 135 27.37 18.12 4.23
N LYS A 136 28.62 17.79 3.90
CA LYS A 136 29.11 17.71 2.52
C LYS A 136 28.48 16.50 1.78
N ASN A 137 28.36 15.36 2.41
CA ASN A 137 27.80 14.15 1.81
C ASN A 137 26.34 14.36 1.39
N TYR A 138 25.55 15.06 2.21
CA TYR A 138 24.12 15.30 1.99
C TYR A 138 23.80 16.64 1.28
N ALA A 139 24.79 17.31 0.70
CA ALA A 139 24.60 18.61 0.05
C ALA A 139 24.00 18.55 -1.37
N LYS A 140 23.74 17.34 -1.90
CA LYS A 140 23.23 17.12 -3.27
C LYS A 140 21.75 16.74 -3.32
N GLY A 141 20.96 17.26 -2.39
CA GLY A 141 19.50 17.05 -2.39
C GLY A 141 18.81 17.62 -3.63
N VAL A 142 17.67 17.05 -3.98
CA VAL A 142 16.87 17.42 -5.15
C VAL A 142 15.50 17.93 -4.70
N GLU A 143 14.95 18.91 -5.42
CA GLU A 143 13.58 19.40 -5.26
C GLU A 143 12.62 18.61 -6.15
N LEU A 144 11.38 18.36 -5.66
CA LEU A 144 10.36 17.66 -6.45
C LEU A 144 9.67 18.60 -7.46
N ARG A 145 9.54 19.91 -7.14
CA ARG A 145 8.90 20.89 -8.04
C ARG A 145 9.55 20.88 -9.42
N GLY A 146 8.71 20.80 -10.46
CA GLY A 146 9.14 20.78 -11.86
C GLY A 146 9.71 19.43 -12.35
N LYS A 147 9.79 18.41 -11.46
CA LYS A 147 10.16 17.04 -11.86
C LYS A 147 8.93 16.28 -12.36
N THR A 148 9.18 15.21 -13.12
CA THR A 148 8.13 14.35 -13.65
C THR A 148 7.94 13.12 -12.75
N LEU A 149 6.71 12.91 -12.28
CA LEU A 149 6.26 11.72 -11.56
C LEU A 149 5.50 10.81 -12.52
N GLY A 150 6.00 9.62 -12.76
CA GLY A 150 5.33 8.56 -13.48
C GLY A 150 4.54 7.66 -12.53
N VAL A 151 3.24 7.52 -12.77
CA VAL A 151 2.34 6.70 -11.97
C VAL A 151 1.94 5.47 -12.77
N ILE A 152 2.40 4.28 -12.36
CA ILE A 152 2.06 3.01 -12.98
C ILE A 152 0.92 2.34 -12.20
N GLY A 153 -0.25 2.27 -12.81
CA GLY A 153 -1.52 1.94 -12.15
C GLY A 153 -2.25 3.21 -11.71
N PHE A 154 -3.25 3.64 -12.51
CA PHE A 154 -3.94 4.93 -12.29
C PHE A 154 -5.33 4.75 -11.65
N GLY A 155 -5.45 3.71 -10.80
CA GLY A 155 -6.61 3.47 -9.93
C GLY A 155 -6.69 4.47 -8.77
N ARG A 156 -7.48 4.15 -7.73
CA ARG A 156 -7.72 5.04 -6.57
C ARG A 156 -6.44 5.58 -5.94
N ILE A 157 -5.49 4.71 -5.62
CA ILE A 157 -4.22 5.11 -4.97
C ILE A 157 -3.38 5.96 -5.93
N GLY A 158 -3.25 5.55 -7.21
CA GLY A 158 -2.49 6.31 -8.20
C GLY A 158 -3.04 7.72 -8.42
N GLN A 159 -4.37 7.89 -8.39
CA GLN A 159 -5.01 9.20 -8.46
C GLN A 159 -4.76 10.06 -7.20
N GLU A 160 -4.78 9.46 -6.00
CA GLU A 160 -4.40 10.20 -4.77
C GLU A 160 -2.93 10.63 -4.80
N VAL A 161 -2.03 9.77 -5.29
CA VAL A 161 -0.62 10.14 -5.52
C VAL A 161 -0.49 11.28 -6.52
N ALA A 162 -1.27 11.24 -7.60
CA ALA A 162 -1.30 12.32 -8.59
C ALA A 162 -1.74 13.66 -7.98
N LYS A 163 -2.75 13.66 -7.10
CA LYS A 163 -3.20 14.88 -6.38
C LYS A 163 -2.06 15.52 -5.59
N ILE A 164 -1.32 14.73 -4.81
CA ILE A 164 -0.19 15.22 -4.04
C ILE A 164 0.91 15.73 -4.98
N GLY A 165 1.24 14.96 -6.04
CA GLY A 165 2.25 15.35 -7.04
C GLY A 165 1.96 16.69 -7.69
N LEU A 166 0.71 16.90 -8.13
CA LEU A 166 0.24 18.17 -8.69
C LEU A 166 0.32 19.29 -7.64
N GLY A 167 -0.11 19.01 -6.41
CA GLY A 167 -0.08 19.99 -5.32
C GLY A 167 1.33 20.48 -4.97
N VAL A 168 2.35 19.62 -5.07
CA VAL A 168 3.75 20.03 -4.85
C VAL A 168 4.43 20.59 -6.12
N GLY A 169 3.71 20.68 -7.23
CA GLY A 169 4.17 21.30 -8.48
C GLY A 169 5.00 20.37 -9.38
N MET A 170 4.78 19.06 -9.32
CA MET A 170 5.34 18.09 -10.26
C MET A 170 4.52 18.02 -11.55
N LYS A 171 5.16 17.63 -12.66
CA LYS A 171 4.46 17.10 -13.82
C LYS A 171 4.05 15.65 -13.51
N VAL A 172 2.77 15.32 -13.61
CA VAL A 172 2.28 13.95 -13.43
C VAL A 172 1.91 13.35 -14.78
N ILE A 173 2.43 12.16 -15.06
CA ILE A 173 2.08 11.31 -16.20
C ILE A 173 1.72 9.92 -15.68
N ALA A 174 0.84 9.20 -16.36
CA ALA A 174 0.32 7.93 -15.86
C ALA A 174 0.26 6.85 -16.93
N ALA A 175 0.38 5.59 -16.52
CA ALA A 175 0.09 4.43 -17.33
C ALA A 175 -0.89 3.51 -16.60
N ASP A 176 -1.92 3.04 -17.31
CA ASP A 176 -2.87 2.05 -16.81
C ASP A 176 -3.37 1.18 -17.97
N LYS A 177 -3.74 -0.07 -17.68
CA LYS A 177 -4.24 -1.01 -18.67
C LYS A 177 -5.73 -0.85 -18.96
N PHE A 178 -6.48 -0.22 -18.07
CA PHE A 178 -7.95 -0.19 -18.06
C PHE A 178 -8.53 1.23 -18.00
N ILE A 179 -7.72 2.21 -17.65
CA ILE A 179 -8.11 3.61 -17.49
C ILE A 179 -7.39 4.43 -18.55
N ASP A 180 -8.12 4.95 -19.53
CA ASP A 180 -7.56 5.79 -20.59
C ASP A 180 -7.32 7.23 -20.15
N ALA A 181 -8.15 7.73 -19.25
CA ALA A 181 -8.02 9.06 -18.64
C ALA A 181 -8.80 9.13 -17.32
N ALA A 182 -8.37 10.01 -16.43
CA ALA A 182 -9.13 10.35 -15.23
C ALA A 182 -9.05 11.84 -14.91
N ASP A 183 -10.13 12.35 -14.33
CA ASP A 183 -10.20 13.69 -13.77
C ASP A 183 -9.71 13.64 -12.31
N VAL A 184 -8.62 14.34 -12.04
CA VAL A 184 -8.01 14.44 -10.72
C VAL A 184 -8.25 15.85 -10.19
N SER A 185 -9.01 15.96 -9.08
CA SER A 185 -9.25 17.23 -8.40
C SER A 185 -8.31 17.39 -7.22
N VAL A 186 -7.59 18.50 -7.19
CA VAL A 186 -6.80 18.93 -6.03
C VAL A 186 -7.67 19.93 -5.26
N ASP A 187 -8.16 19.47 -4.11
CA ASP A 187 -9.05 20.26 -3.27
C ASP A 187 -8.24 20.95 -2.16
N PHE A 188 -8.51 22.22 -1.91
CA PHE A 188 -7.89 23.03 -0.88
C PHE A 188 -8.86 23.24 0.28
N PHE A 189 -8.29 23.45 1.45
CA PHE A 189 -9.05 23.52 2.69
C PHE A 189 -10.02 24.72 2.76
N ASP A 190 -9.78 25.76 1.97
CA ASP A 190 -10.64 26.94 1.82
C ASP A 190 -11.81 26.73 0.85
N GLY A 191 -11.99 25.51 0.34
CA GLY A 191 -13.05 25.14 -0.60
C GLY A 191 -12.70 25.38 -2.07
N GLN A 192 -11.51 25.89 -2.39
CA GLN A 192 -11.05 25.94 -3.78
C GLN A 192 -10.69 24.55 -4.27
N SER A 193 -10.89 24.31 -5.57
CA SER A 193 -10.51 23.06 -6.23
C SER A 193 -9.98 23.34 -7.63
N VAL A 194 -8.93 22.64 -8.01
CA VAL A 194 -8.37 22.67 -9.36
C VAL A 194 -8.43 21.29 -9.96
N LYS A 195 -9.08 21.17 -11.12
CA LYS A 195 -9.28 19.91 -11.83
C LYS A 195 -8.27 19.74 -12.96
N PHE A 196 -7.65 18.56 -13.00
CA PHE A 196 -6.71 18.16 -14.04
C PHE A 196 -7.24 16.90 -14.74
N ASN A 197 -7.32 16.92 -16.07
CA ASN A 197 -7.58 15.71 -16.84
C ASN A 197 -6.24 15.08 -17.21
N ILE A 198 -5.97 13.88 -16.69
CA ILE A 198 -4.73 13.13 -16.95
C ILE A 198 -5.10 11.94 -17.85
N LYS A 199 -4.51 11.92 -19.05
CA LYS A 199 -4.58 10.78 -19.97
C LYS A 199 -3.44 9.82 -19.64
N THR A 200 -3.73 8.53 -19.75
CA THR A 200 -2.71 7.50 -19.60
C THR A 200 -1.96 7.31 -20.93
N GLU A 201 -0.70 6.95 -20.81
CA GLU A 201 0.22 6.68 -21.91
C GLU A 201 0.72 5.24 -21.81
N ALA A 202 1.47 4.78 -22.81
CA ALA A 202 2.16 3.50 -22.73
C ALA A 202 3.17 3.50 -21.59
N MET A 203 3.26 2.38 -20.85
CA MET A 203 4.14 2.28 -19.68
C MET A 203 5.60 2.62 -20.00
N ASP A 204 6.11 2.16 -21.14
CA ASP A 204 7.48 2.43 -21.58
C ASP A 204 7.75 3.93 -21.78
N ASP A 205 6.75 4.67 -22.28
CA ASP A 205 6.90 6.11 -22.48
C ASP A 205 6.83 6.87 -21.16
N VAL A 206 6.02 6.42 -20.21
CA VAL A 206 6.01 6.93 -18.84
C VAL A 206 7.36 6.70 -18.17
N LEU A 207 7.93 5.49 -18.28
CA LEU A 207 9.25 5.17 -17.71
C LEU A 207 10.35 6.07 -18.26
N LYS A 208 10.42 6.28 -19.59
CA LYS A 208 11.42 7.12 -20.24
C LYS A 208 11.35 8.60 -19.84
N GLN A 209 10.16 9.10 -19.53
CA GLN A 209 9.93 10.52 -19.23
C GLN A 209 10.09 10.85 -17.73
N SER A 210 9.99 9.86 -16.85
CA SER A 210 9.89 10.06 -15.40
C SER A 210 11.24 10.30 -14.73
N ASP A 211 11.27 11.24 -13.81
CA ASP A 211 12.35 11.40 -12.84
C ASP A 211 12.12 10.50 -11.63
N PHE A 212 10.86 10.26 -11.28
CA PHE A 212 10.40 9.37 -10.23
C PHE A 212 9.26 8.50 -10.74
N VAL A 213 9.27 7.21 -10.40
CA VAL A 213 8.22 6.25 -10.76
C VAL A 213 7.61 5.69 -9.49
N THR A 214 6.29 5.55 -9.46
CA THR A 214 5.58 4.90 -8.36
C THR A 214 4.57 3.89 -8.89
N LEU A 215 4.43 2.78 -8.16
CA LEU A 215 3.67 1.61 -8.59
C LEU A 215 2.40 1.46 -7.74
N HIS A 216 1.26 1.29 -8.42
CA HIS A 216 -0.07 1.12 -7.80
C HIS A 216 -0.89 0.06 -8.52
N VAL A 217 -0.25 -1.03 -8.89
CA VAL A 217 -0.84 -2.19 -9.57
C VAL A 217 -1.10 -3.33 -8.58
N PRO A 218 -2.10 -4.20 -8.84
CA PRO A 218 -2.31 -5.40 -8.02
C PRO A 218 -1.15 -6.39 -8.19
N ALA A 219 -1.12 -7.42 -7.35
CA ALA A 219 -0.21 -8.56 -7.51
C ALA A 219 -0.35 -9.16 -8.92
N GLN A 220 0.78 -9.48 -9.54
CA GLN A 220 0.88 -10.04 -10.88
C GLN A 220 1.62 -11.39 -10.80
N LYS A 221 1.44 -12.24 -11.83
CA LYS A 221 2.19 -13.48 -11.94
C LYS A 221 3.66 -13.23 -12.28
N ASP A 222 3.89 -12.22 -13.14
CA ASP A 222 5.22 -11.82 -13.59
C ASP A 222 5.55 -10.42 -13.05
N TYR A 223 6.83 -10.12 -12.95
CA TYR A 223 7.29 -8.76 -12.56
C TYR A 223 6.79 -7.71 -13.57
N VAL A 224 6.29 -6.62 -13.06
CA VAL A 224 5.94 -5.43 -13.88
C VAL A 224 7.19 -4.64 -14.20
N ILE A 225 8.09 -4.54 -13.25
CA ILE A 225 9.37 -3.85 -13.36
C ILE A 225 10.52 -4.83 -13.12
N GLY A 226 11.32 -5.04 -14.13
CA GLY A 226 12.57 -5.79 -14.10
C GLY A 226 13.65 -5.05 -14.85
N LYS A 227 14.75 -5.74 -15.20
CA LYS A 227 15.91 -5.14 -15.86
C LYS A 227 15.54 -4.32 -17.09
N ALA A 228 14.69 -4.85 -17.97
CA ALA A 228 14.30 -4.16 -19.21
C ALA A 228 13.61 -2.82 -18.94
N GLN A 229 12.75 -2.76 -17.91
CA GLN A 229 12.06 -1.53 -17.51
C GLN A 229 13.02 -0.55 -16.83
N PHE A 230 13.93 -1.02 -15.98
CA PHE A 230 14.97 -0.17 -15.40
C PHE A 230 15.86 0.44 -16.48
N ASP A 231 16.23 -0.32 -17.53
CA ASP A 231 17.04 0.19 -18.64
C ASP A 231 16.33 1.35 -19.40
N LEU A 232 15.00 1.36 -19.45
CA LEU A 232 14.21 2.46 -20.04
C LEU A 232 14.16 3.72 -19.18
N MET A 233 14.27 3.60 -17.86
CA MET A 233 14.18 4.74 -16.95
C MET A 233 15.37 5.70 -17.15
N LYS A 234 15.24 6.95 -16.72
CA LYS A 234 16.35 7.92 -16.75
C LYS A 234 17.45 7.51 -15.78
N ASP A 235 18.69 7.82 -16.13
CA ASP A 235 19.81 7.66 -15.21
C ASP A 235 19.65 8.59 -13.99
N GLY A 236 19.83 8.03 -12.80
CA GLY A 236 19.63 8.76 -11.55
C GLY A 236 18.16 8.98 -11.17
N SER A 237 17.22 8.34 -11.85
CA SER A 237 15.80 8.32 -11.44
C SER A 237 15.60 7.49 -10.17
N ALA A 238 14.37 7.46 -9.67
CA ALA A 238 14.04 6.62 -8.51
C ALA A 238 12.69 5.92 -8.67
N ILE A 239 12.49 4.85 -7.88
CA ILE A 239 11.26 4.06 -7.90
C ILE A 239 10.72 3.87 -6.49
N ILE A 240 9.37 3.93 -6.35
CA ILE A 240 8.67 3.64 -5.10
C ILE A 240 7.70 2.47 -5.33
N ASN A 241 7.79 1.46 -4.50
CA ASN A 241 6.82 0.35 -4.47
C ASN A 241 6.12 0.29 -3.11
N ALA A 242 4.93 0.84 -3.04
CA ALA A 242 3.98 0.69 -1.95
C ALA A 242 2.71 -0.06 -2.41
N ALA A 243 2.83 -0.88 -3.46
CA ALA A 243 1.73 -1.65 -4.03
C ALA A 243 1.70 -3.09 -3.52
N ARG A 244 2.56 -3.96 -4.09
CA ARG A 244 2.69 -5.38 -3.71
C ARG A 244 4.13 -5.85 -3.88
N GLY A 245 4.52 -6.80 -3.05
CA GLY A 245 5.71 -7.62 -3.29
C GLY A 245 5.58 -8.38 -4.61
N GLY A 246 6.69 -8.63 -5.29
CA GLY A 246 6.70 -9.30 -6.60
C GLY A 246 6.26 -8.45 -7.80
N VAL A 247 5.88 -7.18 -7.61
CA VAL A 247 5.67 -6.24 -8.71
C VAL A 247 7.00 -5.79 -9.30
N VAL A 248 8.00 -5.63 -8.47
CA VAL A 248 9.39 -5.30 -8.84
C VAL A 248 10.26 -6.53 -8.66
N ASN A 249 11.12 -6.82 -9.65
CA ASN A 249 12.20 -7.78 -9.47
C ASN A 249 13.26 -7.17 -8.53
N GLU A 250 13.35 -7.69 -7.32
CA GLU A 250 14.19 -7.14 -6.26
C GLU A 250 15.69 -7.32 -6.54
N VAL A 251 16.08 -8.38 -7.27
CA VAL A 251 17.47 -8.61 -7.68
C VAL A 251 17.91 -7.58 -8.73
N ASP A 252 17.06 -7.34 -9.73
CA ASP A 252 17.32 -6.33 -10.76
C ASP A 252 17.33 -4.92 -10.15
N LEU A 253 16.48 -4.66 -9.14
CA LEU A 253 16.45 -3.39 -8.40
C LEU A 253 17.79 -3.11 -7.70
N VAL A 254 18.33 -4.10 -6.98
CA VAL A 254 19.64 -3.97 -6.32
C VAL A 254 20.71 -3.68 -7.35
N THR A 255 20.73 -4.41 -8.47
CA THR A 255 21.68 -4.18 -9.57
C THR A 255 21.58 -2.76 -10.15
N ALA A 256 20.34 -2.26 -10.35
CA ALA A 256 20.11 -0.90 -10.87
C ALA A 256 20.56 0.19 -9.88
N LEU A 257 20.42 -0.04 -8.57
CA LEU A 257 20.92 0.86 -7.54
C LEU A 257 22.46 0.85 -7.47
N GLU A 258 23.09 -0.32 -7.50
CA GLU A 258 24.55 -0.48 -7.44
C GLU A 258 25.24 0.14 -8.65
N SER A 259 24.69 -0.03 -9.85
CA SER A 259 25.22 0.58 -11.08
C SER A 259 25.01 2.10 -11.15
N GLY A 260 24.19 2.67 -10.28
CA GLY A 260 23.83 4.10 -10.30
C GLY A 260 22.76 4.44 -11.35
N LYS A 261 22.15 3.44 -12.01
CA LYS A 261 21.00 3.63 -12.90
C LYS A 261 19.84 4.27 -12.13
N LEU A 262 19.60 3.81 -10.90
CA LEU A 262 18.68 4.42 -9.95
C LEU A 262 19.47 5.14 -8.84
N ALA A 263 19.00 6.33 -8.45
CA ALA A 263 19.57 7.08 -7.33
C ALA A 263 19.16 6.46 -5.99
N PHE A 264 17.88 6.10 -5.83
CA PHE A 264 17.32 5.46 -4.64
C PHE A 264 16.04 4.71 -4.98
N ALA A 265 15.57 3.91 -4.02
CA ALA A 265 14.24 3.29 -4.05
C ALA A 265 13.52 3.48 -2.72
N GLY A 266 12.18 3.43 -2.74
CA GLY A 266 11.33 3.32 -1.56
C GLY A 266 10.51 2.03 -1.63
N LEU A 267 10.56 1.20 -0.59
CA LEU A 267 9.83 -0.06 -0.54
C LEU A 267 9.01 -0.14 0.76
N ASP A 268 7.70 -0.28 0.60
CA ASP A 268 6.78 -0.63 1.69
C ASP A 268 6.33 -2.09 1.61
N THR A 269 6.54 -2.75 0.46
CA THR A 269 6.13 -4.14 0.21
C THR A 269 7.29 -4.93 -0.39
N PHE A 270 7.36 -6.24 -0.06
CA PHE A 270 8.48 -7.10 -0.40
C PHE A 270 8.00 -8.43 -0.99
N GLN A 271 8.82 -9.01 -1.86
CA GLN A 271 8.50 -10.29 -2.51
C GLN A 271 8.30 -11.43 -1.49
N ASN A 272 9.09 -11.43 -0.43
CA ASN A 272 9.06 -12.45 0.61
C ASN A 272 8.66 -11.85 1.97
N GLU A 273 7.43 -11.38 2.11
CA GLU A 273 6.90 -11.01 3.42
C GLU A 273 6.52 -12.28 4.21
N PRO A 274 6.82 -12.35 5.51
CA PRO A 274 7.38 -11.32 6.40
C PRO A 274 8.92 -11.33 6.50
N THR A 275 9.64 -12.02 5.62
CA THR A 275 11.11 -12.17 5.65
C THR A 275 11.77 -11.60 4.39
N PRO A 276 11.86 -10.26 4.25
CA PRO A 276 12.50 -9.62 3.10
C PRO A 276 13.98 -10.01 2.96
N ALA A 277 14.49 -9.98 1.73
CA ALA A 277 15.88 -10.32 1.44
C ALA A 277 16.86 -9.36 2.14
N VAL A 278 17.91 -9.91 2.76
CA VAL A 278 18.92 -9.14 3.52
C VAL A 278 19.61 -8.08 2.65
N GLN A 279 19.80 -8.36 1.36
CA GLN A 279 20.40 -7.42 0.40
C GLN A 279 19.60 -6.14 0.25
N LEU A 280 18.27 -6.20 0.34
CA LEU A 280 17.42 -5.01 0.35
C LEU A 280 17.54 -4.26 1.69
N LEU A 281 17.46 -5.00 2.80
CA LEU A 281 17.48 -4.43 4.15
C LEU A 281 18.78 -3.69 4.46
N MET A 282 19.90 -4.17 3.91
CA MET A 282 21.24 -3.59 4.12
C MET A 282 21.62 -2.53 3.08
N ASN A 283 20.78 -2.30 2.05
CA ASN A 283 21.10 -1.32 1.01
C ASN A 283 20.77 0.10 1.49
N GLY A 284 21.81 0.93 1.68
CA GLY A 284 21.68 2.32 2.14
C GLY A 284 20.92 3.26 1.19
N ARG A 285 20.68 2.84 -0.08
CA ARG A 285 19.91 3.60 -1.06
C ARG A 285 18.42 3.25 -1.08
N ILE A 286 17.98 2.35 -0.20
CA ILE A 286 16.57 1.95 -0.11
C ILE A 286 15.95 2.52 1.18
N SER A 287 14.90 3.30 1.03
CA SER A 287 14.02 3.70 2.13
C SER A 287 13.00 2.58 2.37
N LEU A 288 12.97 2.03 3.57
CA LEU A 288 12.22 0.81 3.90
C LEU A 288 11.14 1.11 4.95
N THR A 289 9.94 0.57 4.74
CA THR A 289 8.88 0.51 5.74
C THR A 289 8.20 -0.88 5.72
N PRO A 290 7.72 -1.40 6.86
CA PRO A 290 7.24 -2.76 6.99
C PRO A 290 5.75 -2.90 6.64
N HIS A 291 5.37 -2.60 5.39
CA HIS A 291 4.01 -2.67 4.84
C HIS A 291 3.00 -1.87 5.67
N ILE A 292 3.28 -0.59 5.85
CA ILE A 292 2.48 0.33 6.69
C ILE A 292 1.68 1.35 5.88
N GLY A 293 1.60 1.24 4.56
CA GLY A 293 0.91 2.21 3.71
C GLY A 293 -0.52 2.54 4.12
N ALA A 294 -1.26 1.55 4.66
CA ALA A 294 -2.62 1.72 5.18
C ALA A 294 -2.68 1.98 6.71
N ALA A 295 -1.54 2.08 7.40
CA ALA A 295 -1.48 2.08 8.86
C ALA A 295 -1.50 3.51 9.46
N THR A 296 -2.49 4.30 9.10
CA THR A 296 -2.78 5.60 9.77
C THR A 296 -4.06 5.48 10.60
N ASN A 297 -4.20 6.30 11.64
CA ASN A 297 -5.40 6.30 12.49
C ASN A 297 -6.65 6.57 11.66
N GLU A 298 -6.60 7.55 10.76
CA GLU A 298 -7.70 7.95 9.90
C GLU A 298 -8.11 6.84 8.91
N ALA A 299 -7.12 6.12 8.34
CA ALA A 299 -7.42 4.99 7.47
C ALA A 299 -8.04 3.84 8.26
N GLN A 300 -7.54 3.54 9.47
CA GLN A 300 -8.10 2.49 10.32
C GLN A 300 -9.55 2.81 10.73
N ASP A 301 -9.86 4.05 11.05
CA ASP A 301 -11.23 4.47 11.36
C ASP A 301 -12.16 4.33 10.16
N ARG A 302 -11.73 4.79 8.97
CA ARG A 302 -12.51 4.60 7.74
C ARG A 302 -12.69 3.12 7.38
N ILE A 303 -11.66 2.29 7.54
CA ILE A 303 -11.71 0.84 7.32
C ILE A 303 -12.74 0.20 8.25
N GLY A 304 -12.66 0.48 9.54
CA GLY A 304 -13.55 -0.11 10.54
C GLY A 304 -15.02 0.25 10.32
N THR A 305 -15.31 1.52 10.09
CA THR A 305 -16.67 2.02 9.85
C THR A 305 -17.24 1.56 8.51
N GLU A 306 -16.42 1.45 7.45
CA GLU A 306 -16.83 0.91 6.16
C GLU A 306 -17.18 -0.58 6.27
N LEU A 307 -16.35 -1.39 6.93
CA LEU A 307 -16.65 -2.81 7.19
C LEU A 307 -17.95 -2.97 8.00
N ALA A 308 -18.13 -2.20 9.07
CA ALA A 308 -19.34 -2.24 9.88
C ALA A 308 -20.59 -1.92 9.05
N THR A 309 -20.52 -0.92 8.18
CA THR A 309 -21.61 -0.53 7.28
C THR A 309 -21.96 -1.66 6.30
N GLN A 310 -20.95 -2.27 5.66
CA GLN A 310 -21.15 -3.37 4.72
C GLN A 310 -21.77 -4.61 5.43
N ILE A 311 -21.25 -5.00 6.61
CA ILE A 311 -21.75 -6.11 7.40
C ILE A 311 -23.23 -5.90 7.80
N LYS A 312 -23.54 -4.69 8.30
CA LYS A 312 -24.92 -4.31 8.64
C LYS A 312 -25.85 -4.45 7.43
N ASN A 313 -25.45 -3.93 6.28
CA ASN A 313 -26.26 -3.99 5.07
C ASN A 313 -26.53 -5.42 4.61
N ILE A 314 -25.53 -6.31 4.67
CA ILE A 314 -25.65 -7.71 4.24
C ILE A 314 -26.51 -8.53 5.22
N LEU A 315 -26.34 -8.35 6.53
CA LEU A 315 -26.93 -9.25 7.53
C LEU A 315 -28.26 -8.76 8.14
N LEU A 316 -28.55 -7.47 8.05
CA LEU A 316 -29.75 -6.86 8.67
C LEU A 316 -30.73 -6.26 7.66
N ASN A 317 -30.28 -5.90 6.45
CA ASN A 317 -31.08 -5.24 5.44
C ASN A 317 -31.21 -6.06 4.13
N GLY A 318 -30.57 -7.24 4.08
CA GLY A 318 -30.55 -8.19 2.92
C GLY A 318 -31.61 -9.28 2.98
#